data_53a205c05e89224b273cbbea942146ae
#
_entry.id   53a205c05e89224b273cbbea942146ae
#
_cell.length_a   1.000
_cell.length_b   1.000
_cell.length_c   1.000
_cell.angle_alpha   90.00
_cell.angle_beta   90.00
_cell.angle_gamma   90.00
#
_symmetry.space_group_name_H-M   'P 1'
#
loop_
_entity.id
_entity.type
_entity.pdbx_description
1 polymer ?
#
loop_
_entity_poly.entity_id
_entity_poly.type
_entity_poly.pdbx_seq_one_letter_code
_entity_poly.pdbx_strand_id
1 'polypeptide(L)'
;TVLNLDIVAKVVMKLLPEKGPYVLSMDRTNWKFGEENINALVIGITYKKVAFPILFKLLDKRGNSNCEERIEIMQRFIRLFGRESIACLVADREFIGEEWVKWLNDWCIEYHLRVKENFWVEDPRTGEEKRVKSMFIHLKDKQELVLHRIYRIKGQLCYLSGARLKNSDGVPELQILISFSRPDLALSRYKERWQIESCFRGMKSSGFNIEDTHLVHLERVEQLFGVMIISFTWAYLVGIKKDIEVKAIRILKTGNRAISVMKYGLEHIASVL
;
A
#
# COMPACT_ATOMS: atom_id res chain seq x y z
N THR A 1 -19.98 1.34 23.70
CA THR A 1 -19.16 0.15 23.32
C THR A 1 -18.08 0.60 22.35
N VAL A 2 -16.82 0.33 22.66
CA VAL A 2 -15.70 0.66 21.80
C VAL A 2 -15.53 -0.48 20.78
N LEU A 3 -15.38 -0.13 19.49
CA LEU A 3 -15.17 -1.10 18.42
C LEU A 3 -13.78 -1.73 18.56
N ASN A 4 -13.72 -3.07 18.61
CA ASN A 4 -12.44 -3.77 18.62
C ASN A 4 -11.89 -3.88 17.20
N LEU A 5 -10.81 -3.15 16.92
CA LEU A 5 -10.20 -3.06 15.59
C LEU A 5 -9.54 -4.37 15.12
N ASP A 6 -9.15 -5.27 16.04
CA ASP A 6 -8.66 -6.60 15.65
C ASP A 6 -9.83 -7.48 15.15
N ILE A 7 -11.03 -7.29 15.69
CA ILE A 7 -12.24 -7.93 15.17
C ILE A 7 -12.59 -7.38 13.79
N VAL A 8 -12.51 -6.05 13.61
CA VAL A 8 -12.70 -5.42 12.30
C VAL A 8 -11.77 -6.04 11.26
N ALA A 9 -10.47 -6.12 11.56
CA ALA A 9 -9.49 -6.73 10.67
C ALA A 9 -9.82 -8.17 10.31
N LYS A 10 -10.23 -8.98 11.30
CA LYS A 10 -10.65 -10.37 11.08
C LYS A 10 -11.91 -10.48 10.23
N VAL A 11 -12.89 -9.59 10.41
CA VAL A 11 -14.10 -9.55 9.58
C VAL A 11 -13.75 -9.22 8.14
N VAL A 12 -12.95 -8.17 7.90
CA VAL A 12 -12.52 -7.80 6.56
C VAL A 12 -11.77 -8.95 5.89
N MET A 13 -10.83 -9.58 6.60
CA MET A 13 -10.08 -10.73 6.08
C MET A 13 -10.99 -11.89 5.67
N LYS A 14 -12.05 -12.17 6.43
CA LYS A 14 -13.04 -13.21 6.09
C LYS A 14 -13.90 -12.86 4.88
N LEU A 15 -14.11 -11.57 4.64
CA LEU A 15 -14.90 -11.08 3.50
C LEU A 15 -14.10 -11.09 2.20
N LEU A 16 -12.76 -11.14 2.24
CA LEU A 16 -11.94 -11.19 1.04
C LEU A 16 -12.22 -12.45 0.24
N PRO A 17 -12.39 -12.32 -1.09
CA PRO A 17 -12.74 -13.46 -1.95
C PRO A 17 -11.58 -14.43 -2.20
N GLU A 18 -10.35 -14.02 -1.91
CA GLU A 18 -9.15 -14.84 -2.09
C GLU A 18 -8.54 -15.22 -0.73
N LYS A 19 -7.98 -16.43 -0.67
CA LYS A 19 -7.17 -16.88 0.46
C LYS A 19 -5.69 -16.63 0.14
N GLY A 20 -4.95 -16.08 1.11
CA GLY A 20 -3.54 -15.73 0.96
C GLY A 20 -2.63 -16.86 0.40
N PRO A 21 -1.35 -16.59 0.27
CA PRO A 21 -0.65 -15.41 0.81
C PRO A 21 -0.91 -14.12 0.03
N TYR A 22 -0.92 -13.00 0.76
CA TYR A 22 -1.36 -11.70 0.25
C TYR A 22 -0.20 -10.76 -0.05
N VAL A 23 -0.37 -9.93 -1.07
CA VAL A 23 0.47 -8.73 -1.26
C VAL A 23 -0.07 -7.63 -0.36
N LEU A 24 0.77 -7.18 0.57
CA LEU A 24 0.47 -6.09 1.48
C LEU A 24 0.98 -4.78 0.88
N SER A 25 0.15 -3.76 0.85
CA SER A 25 0.56 -2.39 0.54
C SER A 25 0.57 -1.57 1.82
N MET A 26 1.70 -0.93 2.14
CA MET A 26 1.82 -0.01 3.26
C MET A 26 1.93 1.42 2.72
N ASP A 27 1.07 2.29 3.19
CA ASP A 27 1.08 3.70 2.82
C ASP A 27 0.42 4.54 3.91
N ARG A 28 0.53 5.87 3.80
CA ARG A 28 -0.11 6.81 4.72
C ARG A 28 -1.17 7.63 4.02
N THR A 29 -2.21 7.92 4.76
CA THR A 29 -3.18 8.93 4.37
C THR A 29 -3.28 9.98 5.45
N ASN A 30 -3.41 11.24 5.06
CA ASN A 30 -3.56 12.34 5.99
C ASN A 30 -4.57 13.36 5.47
N TRP A 31 -5.21 14.05 6.41
CA TRP A 31 -6.06 15.21 6.13
C TRP A 31 -6.00 16.16 7.32
N LYS A 32 -6.52 17.36 7.12
CA LYS A 32 -6.61 18.38 8.16
C LYS A 32 -8.05 18.72 8.44
N PHE A 33 -8.33 18.96 9.71
CA PHE A 33 -9.54 19.63 10.15
C PHE A 33 -9.18 20.78 11.08
N GLY A 34 -9.36 22.02 10.62
CA GLY A 34 -8.83 23.18 11.29
C GLY A 34 -7.30 23.11 11.45
N GLU A 35 -6.82 23.17 12.68
CA GLU A 35 -5.40 23.01 13.00
C GLU A 35 -4.98 21.56 13.23
N GLU A 36 -5.95 20.67 13.45
CA GLU A 36 -5.70 19.25 13.71
C GLU A 36 -5.28 18.52 12.43
N ASN A 37 -4.26 17.68 12.56
CA ASN A 37 -3.75 16.89 11.47
C ASN A 37 -3.96 15.40 11.77
N ILE A 38 -4.87 14.79 11.04
CA ILE A 38 -5.10 13.35 11.11
C ILE A 38 -4.13 12.66 10.17
N ASN A 39 -3.36 11.73 10.69
CA ASN A 39 -2.34 11.00 9.94
C ASN A 39 -2.48 9.51 10.25
N ALA A 40 -2.75 8.69 9.27
CA ALA A 40 -2.97 7.27 9.43
C ALA A 40 -1.97 6.45 8.60
N LEU A 41 -1.21 5.59 9.26
CA LEU A 41 -0.43 4.53 8.64
C LEU A 41 -1.37 3.34 8.41
N VAL A 42 -1.43 2.83 7.18
CA VAL A 42 -2.38 1.79 6.77
C VAL A 42 -1.66 0.63 6.12
N ILE A 43 -2.07 -0.59 6.47
CA ILE A 43 -1.78 -1.81 5.71
C ILE A 43 -3.05 -2.23 4.98
N GLY A 44 -2.96 -2.34 3.67
CA GLY A 44 -4.02 -2.88 2.83
C GLY A 44 -3.59 -4.16 2.11
N ILE A 45 -4.54 -5.04 1.84
CA ILE A 45 -4.36 -6.21 0.98
C ILE A 45 -4.76 -5.83 -0.43
N THR A 46 -3.86 -6.00 -1.40
CA THR A 46 -4.12 -5.69 -2.80
C THR A 46 -5.00 -6.77 -3.44
N TYR A 47 -6.00 -6.33 -4.22
CA TYR A 47 -6.92 -7.23 -4.91
C TYR A 47 -7.57 -6.53 -6.11
N LYS A 48 -7.40 -7.06 -7.32
CA LYS A 48 -8.10 -6.61 -8.55
C LYS A 48 -8.19 -5.09 -8.73
N LYS A 49 -7.05 -4.39 -8.56
CA LYS A 49 -6.90 -2.94 -8.73
C LYS A 49 -7.42 -2.08 -7.57
N VAL A 50 -7.68 -2.66 -6.39
CA VAL A 50 -7.95 -1.93 -5.16
C VAL A 50 -7.19 -2.57 -4.00
N ALA A 51 -6.86 -1.82 -2.96
CA ALA A 51 -6.42 -2.38 -1.70
C ALA A 51 -7.55 -2.32 -0.67
N PHE A 52 -7.79 -3.43 0.02
CA PHE A 52 -8.67 -3.47 1.18
C PHE A 52 -7.86 -3.13 2.42
N PRO A 53 -8.14 -2.03 3.11
CA PRO A 53 -7.45 -1.70 4.34
C PRO A 53 -7.77 -2.74 5.41
N ILE A 54 -6.75 -3.31 6.03
CA ILE A 54 -6.89 -4.36 7.03
C ILE A 54 -6.56 -3.84 8.41
N LEU A 55 -5.45 -3.11 8.51
CA LEU A 55 -4.98 -2.52 9.74
C LEU A 55 -4.60 -1.06 9.49
N PHE A 56 -4.77 -0.26 10.53
CA PHE A 56 -4.26 1.10 10.55
C PHE A 56 -3.79 1.48 11.96
N LYS A 57 -2.96 2.52 12.01
CA LYS A 57 -2.51 3.19 13.22
C LYS A 57 -2.58 4.69 12.99
N LEU A 58 -3.31 5.40 13.82
CA LEU A 58 -3.27 6.86 13.83
C LEU A 58 -1.94 7.31 14.43
N LEU A 59 -1.29 8.25 13.75
CA LEU A 59 -0.02 8.83 14.18
C LEU A 59 -0.29 10.21 14.76
N ASP A 60 0.01 10.37 16.04
CA ASP A 60 -0.13 11.67 16.75
C ASP A 60 1.05 12.59 16.41
N LYS A 61 1.25 12.80 15.11
CA LYS A 61 2.30 13.69 14.59
C LYS A 61 2.06 14.06 13.12
N ARG A 62 2.71 15.13 12.71
CA ARG A 62 2.86 15.47 11.28
C ARG A 62 4.06 14.71 10.69
N GLY A 63 3.98 14.41 9.39
CA GLY A 63 5.09 13.80 8.65
C GLY A 63 5.09 12.28 8.65
N ASN A 64 6.25 11.69 8.35
CA ASN A 64 6.39 10.28 8.05
C ASN A 64 6.30 9.40 9.31
N SER A 65 5.88 8.15 9.11
CA SER A 65 5.99 7.10 10.13
C SER A 65 7.46 6.81 10.45
N ASN A 66 7.74 6.50 11.72
CA ASN A 66 9.05 6.02 12.13
C ASN A 66 9.16 4.48 12.01
N CYS A 67 10.31 3.93 12.35
CA CYS A 67 10.57 2.49 12.28
C CYS A 67 9.67 1.69 13.23
N GLU A 68 9.55 2.15 14.48
CA GLU A 68 8.77 1.48 15.51
C GLU A 68 7.29 1.35 15.13
N GLU A 69 6.69 2.43 14.61
CA GLU A 69 5.29 2.44 14.15
C GLU A 69 5.04 1.45 13.02
N ARG A 70 5.99 1.29 12.10
CA ARG A 70 5.93 0.32 11.00
C ARG A 70 6.06 -1.11 11.51
N ILE A 71 7.00 -1.35 12.43
CA ILE A 71 7.19 -2.65 13.07
C ILE A 71 5.94 -3.04 13.85
N GLU A 72 5.39 -2.13 14.66
CA GLU A 72 4.20 -2.39 15.47
C GLU A 72 2.99 -2.83 14.64
N ILE A 73 2.69 -2.10 13.57
CA ILE A 73 1.55 -2.46 12.72
C ILE A 73 1.79 -3.78 11.96
N MET A 74 3.02 -4.08 11.56
CA MET A 74 3.38 -5.37 10.94
C MET A 74 3.34 -6.53 11.94
N GLN A 75 3.85 -6.34 13.15
CA GLN A 75 3.74 -7.34 14.22
C GLN A 75 2.28 -7.62 14.58
N ARG A 76 1.43 -6.58 14.58
CA ARG A 76 -0.02 -6.74 14.76
C ARG A 76 -0.63 -7.58 13.64
N PHE A 77 -0.23 -7.34 12.38
CA PHE A 77 -0.68 -8.15 11.25
C PHE A 77 -0.24 -9.62 11.41
N ILE A 78 1.02 -9.86 11.73
CA ILE A 78 1.58 -11.21 11.91
C ILE A 78 0.90 -11.94 13.07
N ARG A 79 0.65 -11.26 14.19
CA ARG A 79 -0.07 -11.84 15.35
C ARG A 79 -1.49 -12.28 15.00
N LEU A 80 -2.20 -11.54 14.14
CA LEU A 80 -3.59 -11.81 13.77
C LEU A 80 -3.75 -12.87 12.69
N PHE A 81 -2.81 -12.92 11.73
CA PHE A 81 -2.99 -13.66 10.49
C PHE A 81 -1.85 -14.61 10.14
N GLY A 82 -0.76 -14.58 10.91
CA GLY A 82 0.45 -15.36 10.64
C GLY A 82 1.37 -14.73 9.59
N ARG A 83 2.67 -14.99 9.71
CA ARG A 83 3.68 -14.53 8.74
C ARG A 83 3.50 -15.16 7.36
N GLU A 84 3.09 -16.41 7.33
CA GLU A 84 2.84 -17.21 6.12
C GLU A 84 1.71 -16.65 5.25
N SER A 85 0.87 -15.78 5.80
CA SER A 85 -0.17 -15.08 5.05
C SER A 85 0.39 -13.92 4.20
N ILE A 86 1.67 -13.58 4.35
CA ILE A 86 2.33 -12.48 3.63
C ILE A 86 3.08 -13.05 2.43
N ALA A 87 2.65 -12.71 1.21
CA ALA A 87 3.39 -12.98 -0.01
C ALA A 87 4.56 -12.00 -0.18
N CYS A 88 4.28 -10.72 -0.03
CA CYS A 88 5.27 -9.64 0.02
C CYS A 88 4.66 -8.34 0.54
N LEU A 89 5.53 -7.41 0.94
CA LEU A 89 5.19 -6.04 1.30
C LEU A 89 5.64 -5.08 0.18
N VAL A 90 4.76 -4.21 -0.29
CA VAL A 90 5.09 -3.12 -1.22
C VAL A 90 4.87 -1.78 -0.53
N ALA A 91 5.84 -0.86 -0.65
CA ALA A 91 5.74 0.48 -0.08
C ALA A 91 6.63 1.50 -0.82
N ASP A 92 6.28 2.79 -0.71
CA ASP A 92 6.99 3.87 -1.39
C ASP A 92 8.29 4.24 -0.67
N ARG A 93 9.04 5.15 -1.29
CA ARG A 93 10.37 5.63 -0.88
C ARG A 93 10.43 6.30 0.50
N GLU A 94 9.31 6.64 1.11
CA GLU A 94 9.28 7.10 2.49
C GLU A 94 9.50 5.97 3.50
N PHE A 95 9.20 4.72 3.10
CA PHE A 95 9.30 3.53 3.95
C PHE A 95 10.68 2.85 3.85
N ILE A 96 11.75 3.61 3.62
CA ILE A 96 13.12 3.12 3.64
C ILE A 96 13.83 3.60 4.91
N GLY A 97 14.50 2.66 5.57
CA GLY A 97 15.31 2.90 6.76
C GLY A 97 16.13 1.65 7.10
N GLU A 98 17.31 1.84 7.70
CA GLU A 98 18.21 0.73 8.03
C GLU A 98 17.56 -0.29 8.97
N GLU A 99 17.07 0.17 10.12
CA GLU A 99 16.43 -0.68 11.14
C GLU A 99 15.16 -1.36 10.59
N TRP A 100 14.38 -0.65 9.77
CA TRP A 100 13.18 -1.18 9.16
C TRP A 100 13.48 -2.31 8.16
N VAL A 101 14.44 -2.11 7.26
CA VAL A 101 14.84 -3.14 6.29
C VAL A 101 15.53 -4.31 7.01
N LYS A 102 16.32 -4.03 8.05
CA LYS A 102 16.89 -5.06 8.90
C LYS A 102 15.81 -5.93 9.53
N TRP A 103 14.78 -5.31 10.11
CA TRP A 103 13.67 -6.04 10.72
C TRP A 103 12.94 -6.93 9.70
N LEU A 104 12.68 -6.43 8.49
CA LEU A 104 12.07 -7.22 7.41
C LEU A 104 12.94 -8.42 7.02
N ASN A 105 14.26 -8.23 6.92
CA ASN A 105 15.22 -9.28 6.63
C ASN A 105 15.25 -10.33 7.74
N ASP A 106 15.35 -9.92 9.00
CA ASP A 106 15.39 -10.80 10.17
C ASP A 106 14.13 -11.68 10.28
N TRP A 107 12.99 -11.14 9.88
CA TRP A 107 11.71 -11.86 9.83
C TRP A 107 11.48 -12.63 8.52
N CYS A 108 12.43 -12.60 7.59
CA CYS A 108 12.33 -13.20 6.26
C CYS A 108 11.04 -12.78 5.52
N ILE A 109 10.64 -11.52 5.63
CA ILE A 109 9.48 -10.97 4.93
C ILE A 109 9.93 -10.52 3.55
N GLU A 110 9.34 -11.07 2.48
CA GLU A 110 9.58 -10.57 1.13
C GLU A 110 9.04 -9.15 1.01
N TYR A 111 9.80 -8.27 0.39
CA TYR A 111 9.40 -6.89 0.16
C TYR A 111 9.89 -6.37 -1.19
N HIS A 112 9.18 -5.37 -1.70
CA HIS A 112 9.60 -4.57 -2.84
C HIS A 112 9.38 -3.10 -2.50
N LEU A 113 10.45 -2.44 -2.05
CA LEU A 113 10.40 -1.06 -1.56
C LEU A 113 11.10 -0.12 -2.54
N ARG A 114 10.46 1.00 -2.84
CA ARG A 114 11.07 2.02 -3.70
C ARG A 114 12.15 2.77 -2.95
N VAL A 115 13.30 2.98 -3.61
CA VAL A 115 14.42 3.77 -3.06
C VAL A 115 14.60 5.09 -3.80
N LYS A 116 15.20 6.07 -3.14
CA LYS A 116 15.59 7.33 -3.77
C LYS A 116 16.79 7.11 -4.68
N GLU A 117 16.80 7.74 -5.84
CA GLU A 117 17.86 7.62 -6.86
C GLU A 117 19.27 7.98 -6.34
N ASN A 118 19.34 8.84 -5.33
CA ASN A 118 20.58 9.33 -4.75
C ASN A 118 21.13 8.48 -3.60
N PHE A 119 20.53 7.33 -3.29
CA PHE A 119 21.08 6.45 -2.27
C PHE A 119 22.41 5.85 -2.73
N TRP A 120 23.30 5.61 -1.77
CA TRP A 120 24.52 4.84 -1.98
C TRP A 120 24.20 3.35 -1.94
N VAL A 121 24.85 2.62 -2.83
CA VAL A 121 24.82 1.17 -2.91
C VAL A 121 26.27 0.66 -2.92
N GLU A 122 26.53 -0.36 -2.13
CA GLU A 122 27.82 -1.03 -2.04
C GLU A 122 27.72 -2.42 -2.70
N ASP A 123 28.71 -2.81 -3.51
CA ASP A 123 28.93 -4.22 -3.88
C ASP A 123 29.71 -4.89 -2.73
N PRO A 124 29.11 -5.79 -1.94
CA PRO A 124 29.74 -6.37 -0.75
C PRO A 124 30.96 -7.24 -1.06
N ARG A 125 31.21 -7.60 -2.33
CA ARG A 125 32.37 -8.40 -2.74
C ARG A 125 33.61 -7.55 -3.00
N THR A 126 33.41 -6.32 -3.49
CA THR A 126 34.50 -5.42 -3.87
C THR A 126 34.65 -4.24 -2.93
N GLY A 127 33.62 -3.95 -2.12
CA GLY A 127 33.53 -2.73 -1.31
C GLY A 127 33.29 -1.46 -2.14
N GLU A 128 33.05 -1.60 -3.45
CA GLU A 128 32.80 -0.44 -4.32
C GLU A 128 31.45 0.19 -3.99
N GLU A 129 31.46 1.49 -3.76
CA GLU A 129 30.26 2.28 -3.52
C GLU A 129 29.95 3.18 -4.70
N LYS A 130 28.67 3.27 -5.05
CA LYS A 130 28.17 4.19 -6.08
C LYS A 130 26.73 4.63 -5.82
N ARG A 131 26.28 5.65 -6.53
CA ARG A 131 24.86 6.03 -6.49
C ARG A 131 24.02 4.97 -7.17
N VAL A 132 22.92 4.57 -6.56
CA VAL A 132 22.03 3.54 -7.15
C VAL A 132 21.52 3.95 -8.53
N LYS A 133 21.32 5.26 -8.76
CA LYS A 133 20.96 5.82 -10.07
C LYS A 133 21.93 5.41 -11.18
N SER A 134 23.25 5.39 -10.92
CA SER A 134 24.26 5.08 -11.94
C SER A 134 24.10 3.68 -12.53
N MET A 135 23.48 2.76 -11.79
CA MET A 135 23.24 1.40 -12.23
C MET A 135 22.07 1.28 -13.24
N PHE A 136 21.19 2.27 -13.28
CA PHE A 136 19.95 2.25 -14.07
C PHE A 136 19.80 3.43 -15.04
N ILE A 137 20.72 4.40 -15.04
CA ILE A 137 20.61 5.62 -15.85
C ILE A 137 20.58 5.35 -17.36
N HIS A 138 21.19 4.23 -17.80
CA HIS A 138 21.26 3.80 -19.19
C HIS A 138 19.92 3.24 -19.73
N LEU A 139 18.96 2.96 -18.85
CA LEU A 139 17.66 2.42 -19.28
C LEU A 139 16.92 3.42 -20.17
N LYS A 140 16.39 2.94 -21.27
CA LYS A 140 15.48 3.68 -22.16
C LYS A 140 14.05 3.65 -21.61
N ASP A 141 13.17 4.49 -22.16
CA ASP A 141 11.75 4.51 -21.79
C ASP A 141 11.13 3.10 -21.86
N LYS A 142 10.39 2.72 -20.82
CA LYS A 142 9.78 1.40 -20.61
C LYS A 142 10.74 0.22 -20.47
N GLN A 143 12.04 0.45 -20.41
CA GLN A 143 12.98 -0.63 -20.13
C GLN A 143 13.02 -0.95 -18.64
N GLU A 144 13.17 -2.25 -18.37
CA GLU A 144 13.30 -2.84 -17.04
C GLU A 144 14.65 -3.57 -16.94
N LEU A 145 15.25 -3.55 -15.75
CA LEU A 145 16.48 -4.28 -15.43
C LEU A 145 16.37 -4.92 -14.06
N VAL A 146 16.65 -6.19 -13.98
CA VAL A 146 16.74 -6.95 -12.73
C VAL A 146 18.19 -7.33 -12.50
N LEU A 147 18.74 -6.96 -11.34
CA LEU A 147 20.09 -7.33 -10.94
C LEU A 147 20.04 -8.55 -10.01
N HIS A 148 20.51 -9.70 -10.50
CA HIS A 148 20.52 -10.97 -9.76
C HIS A 148 21.71 -11.11 -8.81
N ARG A 149 22.30 -9.97 -8.41
CA ARG A 149 23.38 -9.90 -7.42
C ARG A 149 22.87 -9.22 -6.15
N ILE A 150 23.47 -9.60 -5.02
CA ILE A 150 23.19 -8.97 -3.73
C ILE A 150 24.04 -7.71 -3.63
N TYR A 151 23.42 -6.66 -3.15
CA TYR A 151 24.03 -5.37 -2.85
C TYR A 151 23.71 -4.96 -1.41
N ARG A 152 24.44 -3.95 -0.89
CA ARG A 152 24.15 -3.37 0.41
C ARG A 152 23.62 -1.95 0.25
N ILE A 153 22.45 -1.69 0.81
CA ILE A 153 21.84 -0.36 0.90
C ILE A 153 21.46 -0.10 2.34
N LYS A 154 21.87 1.06 2.89
CA LYS A 154 21.60 1.39 4.29
C LYS A 154 22.03 0.26 5.24
N GLY A 155 23.20 -0.31 5.02
CA GLY A 155 23.74 -1.40 5.86
C GLY A 155 23.10 -2.78 5.61
N GLN A 156 22.00 -2.88 4.85
CA GLN A 156 21.25 -4.11 4.69
C GLN A 156 21.44 -4.74 3.30
N LEU A 157 21.56 -6.08 3.28
CA LEU A 157 21.68 -6.85 2.04
C LEU A 157 20.31 -6.94 1.34
N CYS A 158 20.30 -6.70 0.04
CA CYS A 158 19.10 -6.73 -0.78
C CYS A 158 19.43 -6.94 -2.27
N TYR A 159 18.44 -7.30 -3.05
CA TYR A 159 18.50 -7.27 -4.51
C TYR A 159 17.97 -5.95 -5.04
N LEU A 160 18.36 -5.60 -6.27
CA LEU A 160 17.96 -4.37 -6.95
C LEU A 160 17.24 -4.69 -8.26
N SER A 161 16.18 -3.94 -8.52
CA SER A 161 15.48 -3.90 -9.81
C SER A 161 15.15 -2.46 -10.16
N GLY A 162 15.15 -2.12 -11.44
CA GLY A 162 14.83 -0.77 -11.86
C GLY A 162 14.10 -0.72 -13.19
N ALA A 163 13.29 0.31 -13.36
CA ALA A 163 12.60 0.62 -14.61
C ALA A 163 12.65 2.11 -14.90
N ARG A 164 12.67 2.49 -16.17
CA ARG A 164 12.42 3.87 -16.58
C ARG A 164 10.97 3.98 -17.04
N LEU A 165 10.17 4.70 -16.30
CA LEU A 165 8.74 4.87 -16.54
C LEU A 165 8.40 6.36 -16.63
N LYS A 166 7.26 6.70 -17.22
CA LYS A 166 6.74 8.07 -17.16
C LYS A 166 5.91 8.23 -15.89
N ASN A 167 6.12 9.34 -15.20
CA ASN A 167 5.28 9.75 -14.07
C ASN A 167 3.90 10.25 -14.55
N SER A 168 3.04 10.71 -13.63
CA SER A 168 1.72 11.27 -13.93
C SER A 168 1.76 12.43 -14.94
N ASP A 169 2.86 13.19 -14.94
CA ASP A 169 3.05 14.37 -15.79
C ASP A 169 3.72 14.02 -17.14
N GLY A 170 3.91 12.71 -17.40
CA GLY A 170 4.54 12.20 -18.61
C GLY A 170 6.07 12.34 -18.62
N VAL A 171 6.69 12.78 -17.54
CA VAL A 171 8.15 12.96 -17.41
C VAL A 171 8.80 11.62 -17.11
N PRO A 172 9.88 11.22 -17.84
CA PRO A 172 10.63 10.01 -17.55
C PRO A 172 11.26 10.04 -16.15
N GLU A 173 10.98 9.03 -15.33
CA GLU A 173 11.50 8.86 -13.98
C GLU A 173 12.07 7.45 -13.83
N LEU A 174 13.16 7.30 -13.07
CA LEU A 174 13.66 6.00 -12.66
C LEU A 174 12.89 5.51 -11.46
N GLN A 175 12.31 4.32 -11.58
CA GLN A 175 11.74 3.59 -10.46
C GLN A 175 12.71 2.50 -10.06
N ILE A 176 13.36 2.65 -8.91
CA ILE A 176 14.34 1.69 -8.41
C ILE A 176 13.79 1.04 -7.14
N LEU A 177 13.86 -0.28 -7.08
CA LEU A 177 13.30 -1.10 -6.02
C LEU A 177 14.38 -1.94 -5.37
N ILE A 178 14.27 -2.13 -4.05
CA ILE A 178 14.98 -3.17 -3.32
C ILE A 178 14.04 -4.32 -2.98
N SER A 179 14.59 -5.54 -2.95
CA SER A 179 13.85 -6.77 -2.64
C SER A 179 14.66 -7.66 -1.72
N PHE A 180 13.98 -8.44 -0.88
CA PHE A 180 14.63 -9.43 -0.01
C PHE A 180 15.22 -10.59 -0.81
N SER A 181 14.38 -11.29 -1.61
CA SER A 181 14.82 -12.50 -2.31
C SER A 181 14.31 -12.66 -3.75
N ARG A 182 13.25 -11.95 -4.14
CA ARG A 182 12.57 -12.13 -5.44
C ARG A 182 12.61 -10.86 -6.31
N PRO A 183 13.81 -10.45 -6.78
CA PRO A 183 13.94 -9.24 -7.61
C PRO A 183 13.20 -9.36 -8.95
N ASP A 184 12.99 -10.56 -9.44
CA ASP A 184 12.21 -10.89 -10.65
C ASP A 184 10.75 -10.47 -10.56
N LEU A 185 10.16 -10.50 -9.35
CA LEU A 185 8.78 -10.09 -9.10
C LEU A 185 8.64 -8.60 -8.72
N ALA A 186 9.74 -7.92 -8.44
CA ALA A 186 9.72 -6.59 -7.85
C ALA A 186 8.86 -5.59 -8.63
N LEU A 187 9.11 -5.42 -9.92
CA LEU A 187 8.44 -4.42 -10.74
C LEU A 187 6.96 -4.75 -10.94
N SER A 188 6.59 -6.03 -11.10
CA SER A 188 5.21 -6.45 -11.24
C SER A 188 4.42 -6.27 -9.95
N ARG A 189 4.98 -6.69 -8.81
CA ARG A 189 4.35 -6.54 -7.49
C ARG A 189 4.27 -5.09 -7.03
N TYR A 190 5.30 -4.30 -7.30
CA TYR A 190 5.28 -2.91 -6.92
C TYR A 190 4.18 -2.10 -7.65
N LYS A 191 3.78 -2.48 -8.84
CA LYS A 191 2.62 -1.88 -9.54
C LYS A 191 1.32 -1.99 -8.73
N GLU A 192 1.21 -2.99 -7.87
CA GLU A 192 0.04 -3.18 -7.01
C GLU A 192 -0.05 -2.14 -5.88
N ARG A 193 1.05 -1.46 -5.53
CA ARG A 193 1.07 -0.41 -4.51
C ARG A 193 0.02 0.69 -4.76
N TRP A 194 -0.17 1.08 -6.02
CA TRP A 194 -1.15 2.12 -6.39
C TRP A 194 -2.60 1.80 -5.99
N GLN A 195 -2.89 0.56 -5.67
CA GLN A 195 -4.23 0.14 -5.26
C GLN A 195 -4.63 0.77 -3.93
N ILE A 196 -3.67 1.03 -3.01
CA ILE A 196 -3.97 1.68 -1.74
C ILE A 196 -4.33 3.17 -1.92
N GLU A 197 -3.75 3.85 -2.89
CA GLU A 197 -4.11 5.23 -3.23
C GLU A 197 -5.54 5.30 -3.79
N SER A 198 -5.96 4.29 -4.54
CA SER A 198 -7.35 4.17 -5.01
C SER A 198 -8.33 3.94 -3.86
N CYS A 199 -7.93 3.18 -2.84
CA CYS A 199 -8.68 3.03 -1.61
C CYS A 199 -8.82 4.37 -0.88
N PHE A 200 -7.70 5.09 -0.64
CA PHE A 200 -7.73 6.39 0.04
C PHE A 200 -8.60 7.41 -0.69
N ARG A 201 -8.54 7.44 -2.02
CA ARG A 201 -9.42 8.29 -2.82
C ARG A 201 -10.88 7.92 -2.61
N GLY A 202 -11.22 6.63 -2.55
CA GLY A 202 -12.58 6.17 -2.26
C GLY A 202 -13.06 6.60 -0.87
N MET A 203 -12.19 6.55 0.14
CA MET A 203 -12.51 6.95 1.51
C MET A 203 -12.66 8.46 1.68
N LYS A 204 -11.87 9.25 0.94
CA LYS A 204 -11.91 10.73 1.00
C LYS A 204 -13.03 11.33 0.16
N SER A 205 -13.55 10.59 -0.78
CA SER A 205 -14.60 11.02 -1.71
C SER A 205 -15.69 9.94 -1.84
N SER A 206 -16.51 10.05 -2.85
CA SER A 206 -17.43 8.98 -3.28
C SER A 206 -18.47 8.54 -2.23
N GLY A 207 -18.79 9.41 -1.27
CA GLY A 207 -19.86 9.22 -0.29
C GLY A 207 -19.37 8.90 1.14
N PHE A 208 -18.09 8.56 1.34
CA PHE A 208 -17.54 8.44 2.70
C PHE A 208 -17.07 9.78 3.25
N ASN A 209 -16.40 10.59 2.43
CA ASN A 209 -15.99 11.97 2.73
C ASN A 209 -15.36 12.12 4.13
N ILE A 210 -14.41 11.23 4.48
CA ILE A 210 -13.84 11.21 5.83
C ILE A 210 -13.21 12.54 6.24
N GLU A 211 -12.80 13.36 5.28
CA GLU A 211 -12.21 14.67 5.51
C GLU A 211 -13.24 15.70 6.03
N ASP A 212 -14.53 15.45 5.79
CA ASP A 212 -15.64 16.35 6.19
C ASP A 212 -16.23 16.00 7.57
N THR A 213 -15.63 15.04 8.30
CA THR A 213 -16.23 14.49 9.54
C THR A 213 -16.16 15.41 10.74
N HIS A 214 -15.36 16.47 10.72
CA HIS A 214 -15.17 17.43 11.82
C HIS A 214 -14.73 16.79 13.15
N LEU A 215 -14.29 15.53 13.14
CA LEU A 215 -13.81 14.84 14.32
C LEU A 215 -12.34 15.18 14.58
N VAL A 216 -12.07 15.71 15.78
CA VAL A 216 -10.72 16.08 16.23
C VAL A 216 -10.15 15.10 17.27
N HIS A 217 -11.01 14.38 18.00
CA HIS A 217 -10.56 13.39 18.98
C HIS A 217 -10.10 12.11 18.29
N LEU A 218 -8.81 11.78 18.41
CA LEU A 218 -8.18 10.63 17.74
C LEU A 218 -8.92 9.31 18.01
N GLU A 219 -9.38 9.07 19.25
CA GLU A 219 -10.16 7.87 19.58
C GLU A 219 -11.45 7.76 18.76
N ARG A 220 -12.16 8.87 18.54
CA ARG A 220 -13.38 8.88 17.73
C ARG A 220 -13.08 8.70 16.25
N VAL A 221 -12.00 9.34 15.78
CA VAL A 221 -11.50 9.16 14.40
C VAL A 221 -11.13 7.69 14.17
N GLU A 222 -10.46 7.06 15.13
CA GLU A 222 -10.09 5.65 15.08
C GLU A 222 -11.30 4.74 14.95
N GLN A 223 -12.34 4.96 15.76
CA GLN A 223 -13.59 4.20 15.67
C GLN A 223 -14.30 4.40 14.34
N LEU A 224 -14.40 5.65 13.87
CA LEU A 224 -14.97 5.96 12.56
C LEU A 224 -14.19 5.28 11.42
N PHE A 225 -12.86 5.32 11.48
CA PHE A 225 -12.02 4.69 10.47
C PHE A 225 -12.23 3.16 10.44
N GLY A 226 -12.39 2.53 11.60
CA GLY A 226 -12.74 1.11 11.72
C GLY A 226 -14.09 0.77 11.07
N VAL A 227 -15.13 1.57 11.31
CA VAL A 227 -16.45 1.39 10.66
C VAL A 227 -16.34 1.60 9.14
N MET A 228 -15.59 2.61 8.73
CA MET A 228 -15.39 2.92 7.32
C MET A 228 -14.68 1.79 6.57
N ILE A 229 -13.71 1.13 7.18
CA ILE A 229 -13.02 -0.03 6.60
C ILE A 229 -14.02 -1.15 6.27
N ILE A 230 -14.92 -1.48 7.19
CA ILE A 230 -15.96 -2.48 6.97
C ILE A 230 -16.89 -2.04 5.83
N SER A 231 -17.37 -0.81 5.91
CA SER A 231 -18.31 -0.24 4.94
C SER A 231 -17.72 -0.17 3.53
N PHE A 232 -16.46 0.24 3.43
CA PHE A 232 -15.71 0.26 2.16
C PHE A 232 -15.60 -1.14 1.56
N THR A 233 -15.22 -2.12 2.38
CA THR A 233 -15.08 -3.51 1.95
C THR A 233 -16.41 -4.06 1.46
N TRP A 234 -17.46 -3.84 2.23
CA TRP A 234 -18.81 -4.30 1.87
C TRP A 234 -19.32 -3.64 0.58
N ALA A 235 -19.23 -2.32 0.49
CA ALA A 235 -19.62 -1.60 -0.71
C ALA A 235 -18.86 -2.08 -1.96
N TYR A 236 -17.56 -2.33 -1.83
CA TYR A 236 -16.75 -2.82 -2.95
C TYR A 236 -17.20 -4.22 -3.39
N LEU A 237 -17.42 -5.14 -2.45
CA LEU A 237 -17.85 -6.51 -2.75
C LEU A 237 -19.25 -6.56 -3.36
N VAL A 238 -20.18 -5.75 -2.85
CA VAL A 238 -21.51 -5.59 -3.44
C VAL A 238 -21.41 -5.01 -4.86
N GLY A 239 -20.54 -4.03 -5.05
CA GLY A 239 -20.28 -3.44 -6.37
C GLY A 239 -19.73 -4.46 -7.38
N ILE A 240 -18.79 -5.32 -6.98
CA ILE A 240 -18.28 -6.42 -7.82
C ILE A 240 -19.43 -7.35 -8.20
N LYS A 241 -20.19 -7.81 -7.21
CA LYS A 241 -21.29 -8.75 -7.44
C LYS A 241 -22.33 -8.16 -8.40
N LYS A 242 -22.74 -6.92 -8.18
CA LYS A 242 -23.69 -6.22 -9.06
C LYS A 242 -23.13 -6.02 -10.47
N ASP A 243 -21.85 -5.66 -10.61
CA ASP A 243 -21.18 -5.47 -11.92
C ASP A 243 -21.17 -6.77 -12.75
N ILE A 244 -21.03 -7.91 -12.09
CA ILE A 244 -20.93 -9.23 -12.76
C ILE A 244 -22.32 -9.86 -12.98
N GLU A 245 -23.19 -9.86 -11.96
CA GLU A 245 -24.40 -10.68 -11.92
C GLU A 245 -25.67 -9.92 -12.30
N VAL A 246 -25.71 -8.59 -12.16
CA VAL A 246 -26.93 -7.80 -12.34
C VAL A 246 -26.83 -6.86 -13.52
N LYS A 247 -25.90 -5.93 -13.48
CA LYS A 247 -25.69 -4.93 -14.54
C LYS A 247 -24.26 -4.45 -14.55
N ALA A 248 -23.55 -4.66 -15.65
CA ALA A 248 -22.17 -4.22 -15.82
C ALA A 248 -22.05 -2.69 -15.79
N ILE A 249 -20.99 -2.20 -15.14
CA ILE A 249 -20.64 -0.78 -15.15
C ILE A 249 -20.24 -0.39 -16.57
N ARG A 250 -20.85 0.67 -17.09
CA ARG A 250 -20.54 1.21 -18.42
C ARG A 250 -19.06 1.57 -18.52
N ILE A 251 -18.41 1.14 -19.59
CA ILE A 251 -17.07 1.55 -19.95
C ILE A 251 -17.13 2.78 -20.84
N LEU A 252 -16.38 3.81 -20.49
CA LEU A 252 -16.27 5.05 -21.25
C LEU A 252 -15.37 4.85 -22.48
N LYS A 253 -15.41 5.78 -23.43
CA LYS A 253 -14.54 5.79 -24.63
C LYS A 253 -13.04 5.80 -24.27
N THR A 254 -12.69 6.26 -23.07
CA THR A 254 -11.32 6.26 -22.53
C THR A 254 -10.87 4.89 -22.01
N GLY A 255 -11.70 3.85 -22.05
CA GLY A 255 -11.45 2.53 -21.48
C GLY A 255 -11.66 2.43 -19.95
N ASN A 256 -12.02 3.53 -19.30
CA ASN A 256 -12.29 3.55 -17.86
C ASN A 256 -13.76 3.26 -17.55
N ARG A 257 -14.02 2.73 -16.33
CA ARG A 257 -15.38 2.61 -15.82
C ARG A 257 -16.01 3.99 -15.61
N ALA A 258 -17.30 4.15 -15.93
CA ALA A 258 -18.04 5.41 -15.74
C ALA A 258 -18.20 5.78 -14.25
N ILE A 259 -18.20 4.78 -13.36
CA ILE A 259 -18.29 4.92 -11.91
C ILE A 259 -17.36 3.88 -11.26
N SER A 260 -16.79 4.19 -10.10
CA SER A 260 -15.96 3.21 -9.37
C SER A 260 -16.83 2.06 -8.85
N VAL A 261 -16.23 0.86 -8.77
CA VAL A 261 -16.91 -0.34 -8.23
C VAL A 261 -17.45 -0.08 -6.82
N MET A 262 -16.67 0.57 -5.99
CA MET A 262 -17.05 0.90 -4.60
C MET A 262 -18.27 1.83 -4.59
N LYS A 263 -18.24 2.91 -5.35
CA LYS A 263 -19.39 3.84 -5.43
C LYS A 263 -20.64 3.16 -5.98
N TYR A 264 -20.49 2.30 -6.99
CA TYR A 264 -21.59 1.52 -7.56
C TYR A 264 -22.25 0.59 -6.54
N GLY A 265 -21.46 -0.05 -5.69
CA GLY A 265 -21.95 -0.88 -4.58
C GLY A 265 -22.60 -0.04 -3.48
N LEU A 266 -21.99 1.10 -3.11
CA LEU A 266 -22.54 2.00 -2.09
C LEU A 266 -23.91 2.55 -2.49
N GLU A 267 -24.07 3.00 -3.74
CA GLU A 267 -25.36 3.45 -4.27
C GLU A 267 -26.41 2.33 -4.28
N HIS A 268 -25.99 1.09 -4.56
CA HIS A 268 -26.90 -0.05 -4.50
C HIS A 268 -27.32 -0.34 -3.06
N ILE A 269 -26.41 -0.37 -2.11
CA ILE A 269 -26.73 -0.56 -0.69
C ILE A 269 -27.73 0.53 -0.24
N ALA A 270 -27.45 1.79 -0.54
CA ALA A 270 -28.33 2.91 -0.20
C ALA A 270 -29.71 2.84 -0.85
N SER A 271 -29.87 2.14 -1.98
CA SER A 271 -31.15 1.98 -2.66
C SER A 271 -32.01 0.83 -2.11
N VAL A 272 -31.41 -0.04 -1.29
CA VAL A 272 -32.10 -1.24 -0.74
C VAL A 272 -32.41 -1.06 0.76
N LEU A 273 -31.66 -0.20 1.46
CA LEU A 273 -31.93 0.19 2.85
C LEU A 273 -33.00 1.29 2.93
#